data_175613a6f7713bb21fd0b5fecc55cbb6
#
_entry.id   175613a6f7713bb21fd0b5fecc55cbb6
#
_cell.length_a   1.000
_cell.length_b   1.000
_cell.length_c   1.000
_cell.angle_alpha   90.00
_cell.angle_beta   90.00
_cell.angle_gamma   90.00
#
_symmetry.space_group_name_H-M   'P 1'
#
loop_
_entity.id
_entity.type
_entity.pdbx_description
1 polymer ?
#
loop_
_entity_poly.entity_id
_entity_poly.type
_entity_poly.pdbx_seq_one_letter_code
_entity_poly.pdbx_strand_id
1 'polypeptide(L)'
;FIPIPPPRELVEAIGQQIIDRAEKIAAKAGVKKIATVMVQGDPAEVILELAASNKANMIVLGSRGLSDFKGLFLGSVSHKVSAQANCSCVTVK
;
A
#
# COMPACT_ATOMS: atom_id res chain seq x y z
N PHE A 1 -13.50 1.70 27.90
CA PHE A 1 -12.25 2.00 27.20
C PHE A 1 -12.51 2.56 25.82
N ILE A 2 -12.01 3.75 25.58
CA ILE A 2 -12.15 4.42 24.27
C ILE A 2 -10.76 4.52 23.65
N PRO A 3 -10.51 3.85 22.51
CA PRO A 3 -9.20 3.96 21.87
C PRO A 3 -8.93 5.38 21.40
N ILE A 4 -7.75 5.88 21.69
CA ILE A 4 -7.31 7.19 21.23
C ILE A 4 -6.43 6.97 20.01
N PRO A 5 -6.75 7.60 18.88
CA PRO A 5 -5.89 7.46 17.71
C PRO A 5 -4.51 8.05 17.98
N PRO A 6 -3.45 7.48 17.41
CA PRO A 6 -2.11 8.03 17.58
C PRO A 6 -2.00 9.42 16.98
N PRO A 7 -1.08 10.26 17.49
CA PRO A 7 -0.84 11.57 16.91
C PRO A 7 -0.49 11.47 15.43
N ARG A 8 -0.94 12.44 14.65
CA ARG A 8 -0.68 12.48 13.22
C ARG A 8 0.82 12.46 12.91
N GLU A 9 1.60 13.20 13.68
CA GLU A 9 3.05 13.26 13.50
C GLU A 9 3.72 11.90 13.67
N LEU A 10 3.23 11.11 14.61
CA LEU A 10 3.74 9.76 14.82
C LEU A 10 3.40 8.85 13.65
N VAL A 11 2.17 8.92 13.17
CA VAL A 11 1.73 8.13 12.02
C VAL A 11 2.55 8.49 10.78
N GLU A 12 2.77 9.76 10.54
CA GLU A 12 3.58 10.22 9.41
C GLU A 12 5.03 9.78 9.53
N ALA A 13 5.60 9.84 10.74
CA ALA A 13 6.97 9.40 10.97
C ALA A 13 7.14 7.91 10.70
N ILE A 14 6.20 7.10 11.16
CA ILE A 14 6.22 5.66 10.91
C ILE A 14 6.06 5.38 9.41
N GLY A 15 5.13 6.06 8.76
CA GLY A 15 4.91 5.93 7.33
C GLY A 15 6.16 6.29 6.53
N GLN A 16 6.84 7.37 6.92
CA GLN A 16 8.06 7.78 6.25
C GLN A 16 9.17 6.74 6.39
N GLN A 17 9.30 6.12 7.56
CA GLN A 17 10.27 5.05 7.74
C GLN A 17 9.99 3.86 6.84
N ILE A 18 8.72 3.50 6.70
CA ILE A 18 8.30 2.40 5.82
C ILE A 18 8.65 2.73 4.36
N ILE A 19 8.34 3.94 3.93
CA ILE A 19 8.63 4.40 2.57
C ILE A 19 10.13 4.41 2.31
N ASP A 20 10.92 4.96 3.22
CA ASP A 20 12.37 5.03 3.06
C ASP A 20 12.97 3.64 2.93
N ARG A 21 12.48 2.71 3.72
CA ARG A 21 12.95 1.32 3.67
C ARG A 21 12.57 0.66 2.35
N ALA A 22 11.35 0.87 1.89
CA ALA A 22 10.89 0.32 0.63
C ALA A 22 11.69 0.88 -0.55
N GLU A 23 11.97 2.18 -0.53
CA GLU A 23 12.77 2.82 -1.56
C GLU A 23 14.18 2.23 -1.64
N LYS A 24 14.80 2.01 -0.48
CA LYS A 24 16.13 1.39 -0.43
C LYS A 24 16.11 -0.03 -0.99
N ILE A 25 15.09 -0.79 -0.65
CA ILE A 25 14.94 -2.16 -1.17
C ILE A 25 14.79 -2.14 -2.68
N ALA A 26 13.94 -1.27 -3.20
CA ALA A 26 13.71 -1.15 -4.64
C ALA A 26 14.97 -0.70 -5.37
N ALA A 27 15.67 0.30 -4.85
CA ALA A 27 16.91 0.78 -5.45
C ALA A 27 17.98 -0.31 -5.49
N LYS A 28 18.11 -1.06 -4.41
CA LYS A 28 19.06 -2.17 -4.33
C LYS A 28 18.72 -3.28 -5.33
N ALA A 29 17.44 -3.45 -5.61
CA ALA A 29 16.99 -4.44 -6.59
C ALA A 29 17.15 -3.96 -8.04
N GLY A 30 17.61 -2.75 -8.26
CA GLY A 30 17.90 -2.23 -9.59
C GLY A 30 16.81 -1.33 -10.18
N VAL A 31 15.82 -0.96 -9.41
CA VAL A 31 14.77 -0.04 -9.90
C VAL A 31 15.36 1.38 -9.97
N LYS A 32 15.32 1.98 -11.15
CA LYS A 32 15.97 3.28 -11.39
C LYS A 32 15.04 4.46 -11.15
N LYS A 33 13.78 4.35 -11.51
CA LYS A 33 12.80 5.41 -11.29
C LYS A 33 11.86 5.00 -10.18
N ILE A 34 11.99 5.67 -9.06
CA ILE A 34 11.19 5.40 -7.87
C ILE A 34 10.50 6.68 -7.45
N ALA A 35 9.19 6.66 -7.38
CA ALA A 35 8.41 7.74 -6.80
C ALA A 35 7.68 7.19 -5.59
N THR A 36 7.70 7.92 -4.50
CA THR A 36 7.02 7.51 -3.28
C THR A 36 5.95 8.52 -2.93
N VAL A 37 4.87 8.03 -2.35
CA VAL A 37 3.79 8.88 -1.88
C VAL A 37 3.18 8.28 -0.64
N MET A 38 2.81 9.15 0.29
CA MET A 38 2.10 8.74 1.50
C MET A 38 0.79 9.50 1.53
N VAL A 39 -0.31 8.77 1.49
CA VAL A 39 -1.64 9.36 1.40
C VAL A 39 -2.54 8.76 2.46
N GLN A 40 -3.34 9.61 3.08
CA GLN A 40 -4.39 9.16 3.99
C GLN A 40 -5.69 8.98 3.23
N GLY A 41 -6.51 8.06 3.71
CA GLY A 41 -7.81 7.79 3.11
C GLY A 41 -8.12 6.30 3.11
N ASP A 42 -9.15 5.92 2.38
CA ASP A 42 -9.47 4.51 2.21
C ASP A 42 -8.40 3.87 1.33
N PRO A 43 -7.67 2.87 1.84
CA PRO A 43 -6.51 2.34 1.10
C PRO A 43 -6.85 1.83 -0.30
N ALA A 44 -7.94 1.10 -0.45
CA ALA A 44 -8.29 0.55 -1.76
C ALA A 44 -8.62 1.66 -2.76
N GLU A 45 -9.38 2.66 -2.33
CA GLU A 45 -9.73 3.79 -3.20
C GLU A 45 -8.50 4.58 -3.61
N VAL A 46 -7.62 4.87 -2.66
CA VAL A 46 -6.38 5.61 -2.94
C VAL A 46 -5.49 4.85 -3.93
N ILE A 47 -5.34 3.55 -3.73
CA ILE A 47 -4.54 2.72 -4.64
C ILE A 47 -5.13 2.75 -6.05
N LEU A 48 -6.44 2.58 -6.17
CA LEU A 48 -7.11 2.59 -7.47
C LEU A 48 -7.00 3.94 -8.16
N GLU A 49 -7.16 5.03 -7.42
CA GLU A 49 -7.01 6.38 -7.96
C GLU A 49 -5.58 6.67 -8.44
N LEU A 50 -4.60 6.29 -7.63
CA LEU A 50 -3.20 6.49 -7.99
C LEU A 50 -2.80 5.64 -9.19
N ALA A 51 -3.28 4.42 -9.26
CA ALA A 51 -3.00 3.56 -10.40
C ALA A 51 -3.58 4.15 -11.67
N ALA A 52 -4.81 4.66 -11.62
CA ALA A 52 -5.46 5.26 -12.77
C ALA A 52 -4.76 6.56 -13.21
N SER A 53 -4.46 7.46 -12.26
CA SER A 53 -3.86 8.75 -12.59
C SER A 53 -2.43 8.60 -13.10
N ASN A 54 -1.71 7.59 -12.66
CA ASN A 54 -0.34 7.31 -13.12
C ASN A 54 -0.30 6.35 -14.30
N LYS A 55 -1.45 5.91 -14.79
CA LYS A 55 -1.54 4.95 -15.89
C LYS A 55 -0.72 3.69 -15.62
N ALA A 56 -0.80 3.20 -14.40
CA ALA A 56 -0.08 2.00 -14.01
C ALA A 56 -0.60 0.81 -14.80
N ASN A 57 0.32 -0.04 -15.23
CA ASN A 57 -0.05 -1.28 -15.94
C ASN A 57 0.02 -2.51 -15.02
N MET A 58 0.45 -2.33 -13.79
CA MET A 58 0.48 -3.39 -12.81
C MET A 58 0.43 -2.80 -11.40
N ILE A 59 -0.35 -3.42 -10.52
CA ILE A 59 -0.39 -3.11 -9.11
C ILE A 59 0.14 -4.33 -8.36
N VAL A 60 1.11 -4.11 -7.48
CA VAL A 60 1.65 -5.16 -6.61
C VAL A 60 1.36 -4.76 -5.17
N LEU A 61 0.74 -5.66 -4.44
CA LEU A 61 0.39 -5.36 -3.05
C LEU A 61 0.43 -6.63 -2.21
N GLY A 62 0.52 -6.44 -0.90
CA GLY A 62 0.45 -7.56 0.02
C GLY A 62 -0.96 -8.15 0.05
N SER A 63 -1.04 -9.45 0.26
CA SER A 63 -2.34 -10.11 0.38
C SER A 63 -3.03 -9.76 1.69
N ARG A 64 -2.29 -9.22 2.68
CA ARG A 64 -2.80 -8.84 4.00
C ARG A 64 -2.27 -7.47 4.38
N GLY A 65 -3.08 -6.71 5.11
CA GLY A 65 -2.65 -5.45 5.69
C GLY A 65 -2.03 -5.64 7.07
N LEU A 66 -1.61 -4.54 7.68
CA LEU A 66 -1.00 -4.56 9.01
C LEU A 66 -1.96 -5.02 10.10
N SER A 67 -3.26 -4.84 9.91
CA SER A 67 -4.28 -5.21 10.88
C SER A 67 -4.90 -6.58 10.62
N ASP A 68 -4.51 -7.25 9.57
CA ASP A 68 -5.07 -8.56 9.25
C ASP A 68 -4.42 -9.65 10.09
N PHE A 69 -5.24 -10.58 10.53
CA PHE A 69 -4.80 -11.67 11.37
C PHE A 69 -4.82 -12.98 10.62
N LYS A 70 -3.80 -13.80 10.88
CA LYS A 70 -3.74 -15.20 10.49
C LYS A 70 -3.83 -15.49 8.99
N GLY A 71 -4.14 -14.49 8.19
CA GLY A 71 -4.02 -14.56 6.76
C GLY A 71 -4.70 -15.71 6.07
N LEU A 72 -5.90 -16.03 6.48
CA LEU A 72 -6.63 -17.15 5.89
C LEU A 72 -7.11 -16.84 4.48
N PHE A 73 -7.30 -15.57 4.16
CA PHE A 73 -7.74 -15.13 2.84
C PHE A 73 -7.06 -13.82 2.48
N LEU A 74 -7.36 -13.31 1.30
CA LEU A 74 -6.96 -11.98 0.90
C LEU A 74 -7.53 -10.96 1.87
N GLY A 75 -6.76 -9.95 2.21
CA GLY A 75 -7.24 -8.82 2.98
C GLY A 75 -8.30 -8.04 2.22
N SER A 76 -9.09 -7.26 2.94
CA SER A 76 -10.16 -6.47 2.32
C SER A 76 -9.65 -5.51 1.25
N VAL A 77 -8.48 -4.90 1.48
CA VAL A 77 -7.88 -3.96 0.52
C VAL A 77 -7.46 -4.68 -0.75
N SER A 78 -6.70 -5.78 -0.62
CA SER A 78 -6.22 -6.51 -1.78
C SER A 78 -7.36 -7.12 -2.59
N HIS A 79 -8.39 -7.58 -1.91
CA HIS A 79 -9.58 -8.11 -2.58
C HIS A 79 -10.28 -7.02 -3.42
N LYS A 80 -10.52 -5.86 -2.82
CA LYS A 80 -11.20 -4.77 -3.50
C LYS A 80 -10.39 -4.24 -4.67
N VAL A 81 -9.08 -4.06 -4.47
CA VAL A 81 -8.19 -3.59 -5.54
C VAL A 81 -8.17 -4.57 -6.69
N SER A 82 -8.02 -5.87 -6.41
CA SER A 82 -7.99 -6.90 -7.45
C SER A 82 -9.28 -6.93 -8.25
N ALA A 83 -10.42 -6.73 -7.57
CA ALA A 83 -11.72 -6.77 -8.24
C ALA A 83 -11.99 -5.54 -9.11
N GLN A 84 -11.46 -4.38 -8.74
CA GLN A 84 -11.83 -3.11 -9.39
C GLN A 84 -10.73 -2.49 -10.24
N ALA A 85 -9.50 -2.99 -10.19
CA ALA A 85 -8.41 -2.43 -10.97
C ALA A 85 -8.60 -2.68 -12.46
N ASN A 86 -8.18 -1.71 -13.26
CA ASN A 86 -8.20 -1.82 -14.73
C ASN A 86 -6.87 -2.33 -15.29
N CYS A 87 -6.01 -2.83 -14.43
CA CYS A 87 -4.71 -3.37 -14.81
C CYS A 87 -4.45 -4.65 -14.04
N SER A 88 -3.35 -5.30 -14.37
CA SER A 88 -2.94 -6.51 -13.69
C SER A 88 -2.63 -6.26 -12.22
N CYS A 89 -3.02 -7.19 -11.37
CA CYS A 89 -2.75 -7.12 -9.94
C CYS A 89 -2.00 -8.37 -9.50
N VAL A 90 -0.94 -8.18 -8.73
CA VAL A 90 -0.17 -9.27 -8.13
C VAL A 90 -0.29 -9.13 -6.62
N THR A 91 -0.72 -10.17 -5.97
CA THR A 91 -0.78 -10.19 -4.51
C THR A 91 0.33 -11.08 -3.98
N VAL A 92 1.03 -10.60 -2.97
CA VAL A 92 2.18 -11.28 -2.37
C VAL A 92 1.84 -11.66 -0.93
N LYS A 93 2.13 -12.89 -0.58
CA LYS A 93 1.93 -13.36 0.80
C LYS A 93 3.06 -12.93 1.72
#